data_c5b18f4e5be32432389fd7211489b11c
#
_entry.id   c5b18f4e5be32432389fd7211489b11c
#
_cell.length_a   1.000
_cell.length_b   1.000
_cell.length_c   1.000
_cell.angle_alpha   90.00
_cell.angle_beta   90.00
_cell.angle_gamma   90.00
#
_symmetry.space_group_name_H-M   'P 1'
#
loop_
_entity.id
_entity.type
_entity.pdbx_description
1 polymer ?
#
loop_
_entity_poly.entity_id
_entity_poly.type
_entity_poly.pdbx_seq_one_letter_code
_entity_poly.pdbx_strand_id
1 'polypeptide(L)'
;MIKDEQLRKKLLRSFPKIAEKELISISKKHMPQYVIYKQAVRGKYECYCTCCEKWYINDTISGRDFVPIVGHKQKGVCLKCGKDVTFLARGNSRKSIFDKENFAIFKLKDGFIYLQTYQICGFFTDVGKKDFDYKIKDKIYNRNTYMYHRYVFTPSGAQKWEHWWQFNHRTNKYDDAWEALKSEGGPTFSLSLYVNDSSHICIGQECIADSFLNYAVDAAFRSRHRYIIDQHIIKYLCEVCKHPNIEYLFKTGFGFIIEDKIAYRHMSGLRLNWKQNDVKKMLKLNKVEMDELADTDSQTLSNYYRMRKLDPVMDPAERAVYARKVEDIDVLEYILSKTDLSLRKALYYKEKHKMLLRDWKDYIEQCETLQYDLKDESISRPRDFYEAHERLSRVIETMANEKKQRLFDLTNQKRVDMQYTDEELGLMIVLPTSINDIVREGKLQNHCVGGYADRHAEGKLHILFLRKIDEPHIPYYTMEVDTKGNIVQCRGYANNWASRGGKPKTDDVVEFEKRYQEYLRKLFKKKAKIKVA
;
A
#
# COMPACT_ATOMS: atom_id res chain seq x y z
N MET A 1 1.19 -17.15 -24.68
CA MET A 1 0.58 -16.40 -25.82
C MET A 1 0.63 -17.25 -27.10
N ILE A 2 -0.33 -17.03 -27.98
CA ILE A 2 -0.38 -17.69 -29.29
C ILE A 2 0.76 -17.15 -30.15
N LYS A 3 1.65 -18.04 -30.61
CA LYS A 3 2.85 -17.64 -31.38
C LYS A 3 2.53 -17.37 -32.87
N ASP A 4 1.57 -18.08 -33.43
CA ASP A 4 1.16 -17.95 -34.82
C ASP A 4 0.42 -16.64 -35.09
N GLU A 5 1.00 -15.78 -35.92
CA GLU A 5 0.43 -14.48 -36.26
C GLU A 5 -0.81 -14.59 -37.15
N GLN A 6 -0.85 -15.54 -38.05
CA GLN A 6 -2.03 -15.74 -38.92
C GLN A 6 -3.22 -16.20 -38.10
N LEU A 7 -2.98 -17.14 -37.16
CA LEU A 7 -4.01 -17.56 -36.20
C LEU A 7 -4.49 -16.39 -35.36
N ARG A 8 -3.60 -15.54 -34.83
CA ARG A 8 -3.99 -14.33 -34.08
C ARG A 8 -4.91 -13.42 -34.90
N LYS A 9 -4.57 -13.14 -36.15
CA LYS A 9 -5.40 -12.31 -37.06
C LYS A 9 -6.76 -12.94 -37.32
N LYS A 10 -6.81 -14.26 -37.52
CA LYS A 10 -8.06 -15.01 -37.71
C LYS A 10 -8.93 -14.93 -36.47
N LEU A 11 -8.38 -15.17 -35.28
CA LEU A 11 -9.08 -15.15 -34.01
C LEU A 11 -9.64 -13.74 -33.70
N LEU A 12 -8.88 -12.67 -33.98
CA LEU A 12 -9.36 -11.30 -33.80
C LEU A 12 -10.61 -11.00 -34.65
N ARG A 13 -10.68 -11.50 -35.87
CA ARG A 13 -11.85 -11.36 -36.75
C ARG A 13 -13.01 -12.23 -36.31
N SER A 14 -12.78 -13.28 -35.56
CA SER A 14 -13.79 -14.25 -35.11
C SER A 14 -14.52 -13.83 -33.82
N PHE A 15 -14.19 -12.70 -33.21
CA PHE A 15 -14.82 -12.27 -31.97
C PHE A 15 -16.34 -12.16 -32.13
N PRO A 16 -17.12 -12.74 -31.21
CA PRO A 16 -18.57 -12.58 -31.19
C PRO A 16 -18.95 -11.09 -31.05
N LYS A 17 -19.89 -10.64 -31.86
CA LYS A 17 -20.46 -9.32 -31.71
C LYS A 17 -21.41 -9.31 -30.51
N ILE A 18 -21.25 -8.35 -29.61
CA ILE A 18 -22.16 -8.09 -28.50
C ILE A 18 -23.03 -6.91 -28.92
N ALA A 19 -24.34 -7.12 -28.97
CA ALA A 19 -25.27 -6.09 -29.39
C ALA A 19 -25.40 -5.00 -28.33
N GLU A 20 -25.58 -3.74 -28.76
CA GLU A 20 -25.77 -2.62 -27.83
C GLU A 20 -26.96 -2.85 -26.87
N LYS A 21 -28.04 -3.47 -27.37
CA LYS A 21 -29.18 -3.87 -26.52
C LYS A 21 -28.80 -4.81 -25.39
N GLU A 22 -27.84 -5.73 -25.61
CA GLU A 22 -27.33 -6.65 -24.60
C GLU A 22 -26.54 -5.87 -23.53
N LEU A 23 -25.66 -4.94 -23.94
CA LEU A 23 -24.91 -4.08 -23.02
C LEU A 23 -25.81 -3.18 -22.17
N ILE A 24 -26.85 -2.62 -22.77
CA ILE A 24 -27.88 -1.84 -22.06
C ILE A 24 -28.62 -2.73 -21.03
N SER A 25 -28.99 -3.96 -21.41
CA SER A 25 -29.65 -4.91 -20.50
C SER A 25 -28.77 -5.24 -19.31
N ILE A 26 -27.49 -5.54 -19.54
CA ILE A 26 -26.49 -5.79 -18.50
C ILE A 26 -26.38 -4.59 -17.56
N SER A 27 -26.26 -3.37 -18.10
CA SER A 27 -26.16 -2.16 -17.28
C SER A 27 -27.39 -1.94 -16.40
N LYS A 28 -28.58 -2.19 -16.93
CA LYS A 28 -29.84 -2.07 -16.18
C LYS A 28 -29.97 -3.09 -15.05
N LYS A 29 -29.29 -4.23 -15.15
CA LYS A 29 -29.30 -5.27 -14.13
C LYS A 29 -28.28 -5.03 -13.02
N HIS A 30 -27.11 -4.51 -13.35
CA HIS A 30 -25.95 -4.49 -12.44
C HIS A 30 -25.52 -3.10 -11.99
N MET A 31 -25.94 -2.03 -12.67
CA MET A 31 -25.61 -0.66 -12.27
C MET A 31 -26.75 -0.04 -11.45
N PRO A 32 -26.45 0.96 -10.61
CA PRO A 32 -27.48 1.71 -9.87
C PRO A 32 -28.57 2.24 -10.79
N GLN A 33 -29.83 2.16 -10.37
CA GLN A 33 -30.97 2.67 -11.09
C GLN A 33 -31.62 3.82 -10.32
N TYR A 34 -32.15 4.80 -11.05
CA TYR A 34 -32.68 6.02 -10.47
C TYR A 34 -34.09 6.33 -10.97
N VAL A 35 -34.88 6.97 -10.10
CA VAL A 35 -36.03 7.76 -10.53
C VAL A 35 -35.69 9.24 -10.32
N ILE A 36 -35.53 9.95 -11.43
CA ILE A 36 -35.26 11.38 -11.43
C ILE A 36 -36.61 12.10 -11.45
N TYR A 37 -36.88 12.91 -10.42
CA TYR A 37 -38.18 13.54 -10.26
C TYR A 37 -38.12 15.06 -10.06
N LYS A 38 -39.17 15.74 -10.48
CA LYS A 38 -39.42 17.18 -10.25
C LYS A 38 -40.86 17.36 -9.82
N GLN A 39 -41.10 18.19 -8.81
CA GLN A 39 -42.44 18.58 -8.44
C GLN A 39 -43.04 19.50 -9.51
N ALA A 40 -44.11 19.07 -10.16
CA ALA A 40 -44.84 19.86 -11.16
C ALA A 40 -45.82 20.81 -10.49
N VAL A 41 -46.67 20.27 -9.60
CA VAL A 41 -47.57 21.00 -8.69
C VAL A 41 -47.60 20.29 -7.34
N ARG A 42 -48.18 20.92 -6.34
CA ARG A 42 -48.24 20.32 -4.97
C ARG A 42 -48.85 18.92 -5.04
N GLY A 43 -48.07 17.91 -4.59
CA GLY A 43 -48.48 16.51 -4.57
C GLY A 43 -48.36 15.76 -5.90
N LYS A 44 -47.95 16.39 -7.01
CA LYS A 44 -47.70 15.73 -8.29
C LYS A 44 -46.26 15.88 -8.72
N TYR A 45 -45.64 14.78 -9.09
CA TYR A 45 -44.23 14.72 -9.45
C TYR A 45 -44.08 14.10 -10.85
N GLU A 46 -43.38 14.79 -11.71
CA GLU A 46 -42.91 14.24 -12.99
C GLU A 46 -41.69 13.37 -12.71
N CYS A 47 -41.76 12.10 -13.07
CA CYS A 47 -40.75 11.10 -12.77
C CYS A 47 -40.22 10.46 -14.04
N TYR A 48 -38.90 10.29 -14.15
CA TYR A 48 -38.23 9.48 -15.16
C TYR A 48 -37.46 8.36 -14.54
N CYS A 49 -37.70 7.12 -14.94
CA CYS A 49 -36.98 5.95 -14.45
C CYS A 49 -35.87 5.55 -15.42
N THR A 50 -34.63 5.45 -14.94
CA THR A 50 -33.45 5.04 -15.74
C THR A 50 -33.49 3.55 -16.13
N CYS A 51 -34.22 2.72 -15.38
CA CYS A 51 -34.35 1.29 -15.65
C CYS A 51 -35.32 1.01 -16.83
N CYS A 52 -36.56 1.45 -16.71
CA CYS A 52 -37.56 1.24 -17.77
C CYS A 52 -37.59 2.33 -18.82
N GLU A 53 -36.83 3.42 -18.61
CA GLU A 53 -36.74 4.59 -19.54
C GLU A 53 -38.09 5.25 -19.83
N LYS A 54 -39.01 5.17 -18.88
CA LYS A 54 -40.37 5.72 -19.01
C LYS A 54 -40.55 6.93 -18.12
N TRP A 55 -41.29 7.91 -18.68
CA TRP A 55 -41.86 9.01 -17.94
C TRP A 55 -43.22 8.63 -17.32
N TYR A 56 -43.51 9.12 -16.14
CA TYR A 56 -44.78 8.98 -15.47
C TYR A 56 -45.00 10.11 -14.46
N ILE A 57 -46.28 10.32 -14.14
CA ILE A 57 -46.66 11.24 -13.06
C ILE A 57 -46.94 10.41 -11.83
N ASN A 58 -46.25 10.74 -10.74
CA ASN A 58 -46.57 10.22 -9.42
C ASN A 58 -47.46 11.22 -8.71
N ASP A 59 -48.75 10.87 -8.56
CA ASP A 59 -49.76 11.71 -7.91
C ASP A 59 -49.97 11.23 -6.46
N THR A 60 -49.43 11.98 -5.52
CA THR A 60 -49.50 11.67 -4.10
C THR A 60 -50.87 12.03 -3.48
N ILE A 61 -51.75 12.71 -4.24
CA ILE A 61 -53.06 13.22 -3.73
C ILE A 61 -54.19 12.26 -4.08
N SER A 62 -54.13 11.59 -5.26
CA SER A 62 -55.23 10.78 -5.78
C SER A 62 -55.43 9.42 -5.11
N GLY A 63 -54.53 8.98 -4.24
CA GLY A 63 -54.68 7.81 -3.36
C GLY A 63 -54.78 6.43 -4.00
N ARG A 64 -54.73 6.29 -5.32
CA ARG A 64 -55.00 5.04 -6.01
C ARG A 64 -53.73 4.20 -6.37
N ASP A 65 -52.58 4.81 -6.50
CA ASP A 65 -51.31 4.13 -6.77
C ASP A 65 -50.15 4.89 -6.11
N PHE A 66 -50.22 4.99 -4.78
CA PHE A 66 -49.30 5.80 -4.01
C PHE A 66 -48.03 5.02 -3.67
N VAL A 67 -46.91 5.38 -4.29
CA VAL A 67 -45.57 5.10 -3.72
C VAL A 67 -45.04 6.42 -3.20
N PRO A 68 -44.77 6.55 -1.89
CA PRO A 68 -44.21 7.78 -1.36
C PRO A 68 -42.87 8.06 -2.05
N ILE A 69 -42.74 9.26 -2.61
CA ILE A 69 -41.41 9.78 -2.95
C ILE A 69 -40.74 10.08 -1.63
N VAL A 70 -39.86 9.19 -1.27
CA VAL A 70 -39.24 9.14 0.07
C VAL A 70 -38.23 10.28 0.28
N GLY A 71 -37.88 11.03 -0.79
CA GLY A 71 -36.96 12.15 -0.73
C GLY A 71 -35.70 11.96 -1.56
N HIS A 72 -34.89 13.01 -1.64
CA HIS A 72 -33.64 13.02 -2.44
C HIS A 72 -32.63 12.02 -1.86
N LYS A 73 -32.07 11.16 -2.75
CA LYS A 73 -31.11 10.07 -2.43
C LYS A 73 -31.67 8.93 -1.59
N GLN A 74 -32.96 8.85 -1.41
CA GLN A 74 -33.57 7.72 -0.69
C GLN A 74 -33.91 6.57 -1.64
N LYS A 75 -33.87 5.34 -1.10
CA LYS A 75 -34.23 4.14 -1.85
C LYS A 75 -35.74 3.96 -1.89
N GLY A 76 -36.24 3.41 -2.97
CA GLY A 76 -37.64 3.08 -3.15
C GLY A 76 -37.84 2.24 -4.40
N VAL A 77 -39.08 2.16 -4.89
CA VAL A 77 -39.46 1.33 -6.02
C VAL A 77 -40.05 2.19 -7.15
N CYS A 78 -39.72 1.87 -8.41
CA CYS A 78 -40.34 2.54 -9.57
C CYS A 78 -41.78 2.07 -9.77
N LEU A 79 -42.75 2.98 -9.82
CA LEU A 79 -44.19 2.68 -10.06
C LEU A 79 -44.45 1.94 -11.39
N LYS A 80 -43.60 2.10 -12.41
CA LYS A 80 -43.83 1.56 -13.75
C LYS A 80 -43.18 0.20 -13.98
N CYS A 81 -42.05 -0.11 -13.34
CA CYS A 81 -41.36 -1.37 -13.59
C CYS A 81 -41.11 -2.19 -12.30
N GLY A 82 -41.49 -1.70 -11.12
CA GLY A 82 -41.35 -2.42 -9.85
C GLY A 82 -39.90 -2.65 -9.40
N LYS A 83 -38.92 -2.00 -10.05
CA LYS A 83 -37.50 -2.18 -9.72
C LYS A 83 -37.10 -1.24 -8.61
N ASP A 84 -36.14 -1.72 -7.78
CA ASP A 84 -35.48 -0.90 -6.77
C ASP A 84 -34.72 0.24 -7.44
N VAL A 85 -34.90 1.45 -6.92
CA VAL A 85 -34.31 2.68 -7.45
C VAL A 85 -33.90 3.62 -6.33
N THR A 86 -33.02 4.55 -6.65
CA THR A 86 -32.75 5.71 -5.79
C THR A 86 -33.47 6.94 -6.34
N PHE A 87 -34.26 7.63 -5.52
CA PHE A 87 -34.97 8.84 -5.93
C PHE A 87 -34.03 10.05 -5.93
N LEU A 88 -34.03 10.81 -7.02
CA LEU A 88 -33.19 11.99 -7.20
C LEU A 88 -34.05 13.21 -7.56
N ALA A 89 -34.11 14.16 -6.63
CA ALA A 89 -34.82 15.42 -6.86
C ALA A 89 -34.03 16.29 -7.83
N ARG A 90 -34.67 16.70 -8.91
CA ARG A 90 -34.12 17.62 -9.90
C ARG A 90 -34.09 19.04 -9.32
N GLY A 91 -32.98 19.74 -9.50
CA GLY A 91 -32.81 21.11 -8.98
C GLY A 91 -32.25 21.19 -7.55
N ASN A 92 -32.28 20.11 -6.77
CA ASN A 92 -31.73 20.08 -5.40
C ASN A 92 -30.26 19.63 -5.34
N SER A 93 -29.74 19.08 -6.41
CA SER A 93 -28.32 18.72 -6.49
C SER A 93 -27.68 19.40 -7.68
N ARG A 94 -26.70 20.25 -7.43
CA ARG A 94 -25.83 20.85 -8.47
C ARG A 94 -24.82 19.85 -9.03
N LYS A 95 -24.96 18.54 -8.72
CA LYS A 95 -23.98 17.51 -9.06
C LYS A 95 -24.53 16.62 -10.15
N SER A 96 -23.74 16.45 -11.21
CA SER A 96 -23.90 15.36 -12.16
C SER A 96 -23.80 14.01 -11.43
N ILE A 97 -24.63 13.04 -11.82
CA ILE A 97 -24.47 11.65 -11.45
C ILE A 97 -23.55 11.03 -12.51
N PHE A 98 -22.57 10.34 -12.03
CA PHE A 98 -21.67 9.59 -12.90
C PHE A 98 -21.43 8.23 -12.25
N ASP A 99 -22.06 7.22 -12.82
CA ASP A 99 -21.86 5.82 -12.45
C ASP A 99 -20.95 5.17 -13.48
N LYS A 100 -20.03 4.35 -13.00
CA LYS A 100 -19.06 3.66 -13.83
C LYS A 100 -18.91 2.24 -13.32
N GLU A 101 -19.15 1.27 -14.21
CA GLU A 101 -18.94 -0.14 -13.91
C GLU A 101 -18.18 -0.83 -15.03
N ASN A 102 -17.35 -1.81 -14.65
CA ASN A 102 -16.59 -2.60 -15.58
C ASN A 102 -17.19 -4.00 -15.70
N PHE A 103 -17.32 -4.48 -16.92
CA PHE A 103 -17.90 -5.78 -17.24
C PHE A 103 -16.93 -6.63 -18.04
N ALA A 104 -16.84 -7.91 -17.71
CA ALA A 104 -16.14 -8.93 -18.46
C ALA A 104 -17.16 -9.92 -19.02
N ILE A 105 -17.37 -9.91 -20.34
CA ILE A 105 -18.42 -10.72 -21.00
C ILE A 105 -17.77 -11.89 -21.70
N PHE A 106 -18.13 -13.09 -21.25
CA PHE A 106 -17.66 -14.36 -21.78
C PHE A 106 -18.63 -14.91 -22.83
N LYS A 107 -18.09 -15.45 -23.92
CA LYS A 107 -18.84 -16.14 -24.97
C LYS A 107 -18.05 -17.37 -25.43
N LEU A 108 -18.73 -18.51 -25.57
CA LEU A 108 -18.19 -19.70 -26.20
C LEU A 108 -18.49 -19.65 -27.70
N LYS A 109 -17.46 -19.88 -28.52
CA LYS A 109 -17.61 -20.00 -29.97
C LYS A 109 -16.52 -20.92 -30.50
N ASP A 110 -16.90 -21.88 -31.33
CA ASP A 110 -16.01 -22.86 -31.97
C ASP A 110 -15.11 -23.63 -30.93
N GLY A 111 -15.66 -23.87 -29.73
CA GLY A 111 -14.97 -24.54 -28.63
C GLY A 111 -13.99 -23.64 -27.86
N PHE A 112 -13.84 -22.39 -28.24
CA PHE A 112 -12.95 -21.42 -27.58
C PHE A 112 -13.73 -20.41 -26.76
N ILE A 113 -13.12 -19.95 -25.66
CA ILE A 113 -13.66 -18.86 -24.85
C ILE A 113 -13.15 -17.52 -25.39
N TYR A 114 -14.08 -16.67 -25.72
CA TYR A 114 -13.86 -15.27 -26.08
C TYR A 114 -14.33 -14.38 -24.93
N LEU A 115 -13.50 -13.45 -24.53
CA LEU A 115 -13.81 -12.49 -23.48
C LEU A 115 -13.62 -11.07 -24.01
N GLN A 116 -14.59 -10.21 -23.75
CA GLN A 116 -14.54 -8.78 -24.08
C GLN A 116 -14.80 -7.98 -22.83
N THR A 117 -13.95 -6.99 -22.54
CA THR A 117 -14.13 -6.12 -21.38
C THR A 117 -14.70 -4.78 -21.81
N TYR A 118 -15.72 -4.35 -21.08
CA TYR A 118 -16.43 -3.10 -21.31
C TYR A 118 -16.45 -2.26 -20.05
N GLN A 119 -16.33 -0.96 -20.22
CA GLN A 119 -16.72 -0.01 -19.22
C GLN A 119 -18.02 0.64 -19.66
N ILE A 120 -19.04 0.58 -18.80
CA ILE A 120 -20.30 1.26 -19.02
C ILE A 120 -20.39 2.43 -18.06
N CYS A 121 -20.56 3.63 -18.62
CA CYS A 121 -20.73 4.86 -17.88
C CYS A 121 -22.16 5.34 -18.01
N GLY A 122 -22.86 5.51 -16.89
CA GLY A 122 -24.16 6.14 -16.82
C GLY A 122 -24.02 7.57 -16.29
N PHE A 123 -24.56 8.55 -16.99
CA PHE A 123 -24.47 9.91 -16.50
C PHE A 123 -25.75 10.70 -16.69
N PHE A 124 -26.04 11.51 -15.70
CA PHE A 124 -27.05 12.54 -15.68
C PHE A 124 -26.42 13.85 -15.26
N THR A 125 -26.66 14.91 -16.02
CA THR A 125 -26.19 16.25 -15.65
C THR A 125 -27.41 17.12 -15.40
N ASP A 126 -27.63 17.53 -14.17
CA ASP A 126 -28.58 18.56 -13.82
C ASP A 126 -27.97 19.92 -14.15
N VAL A 127 -28.13 20.32 -15.40
CA VAL A 127 -27.77 21.68 -15.83
C VAL A 127 -28.88 22.58 -15.33
N GLY A 128 -28.73 23.18 -14.16
CA GLY A 128 -29.72 24.06 -13.52
C GLY A 128 -30.14 25.29 -14.34
N LYS A 129 -30.32 25.13 -15.67
CA LYS A 129 -30.84 26.11 -16.57
C LYS A 129 -32.37 26.06 -16.56
N LYS A 130 -32.98 27.23 -16.31
CA LYS A 130 -34.43 27.46 -16.37
C LYS A 130 -35.05 27.11 -17.73
N ASP A 131 -34.24 26.89 -18.77
CA ASP A 131 -34.65 26.72 -20.17
C ASP A 131 -34.34 25.30 -20.69
N PHE A 132 -34.59 24.26 -19.92
CA PHE A 132 -34.60 22.92 -20.48
C PHE A 132 -35.88 22.73 -21.26
N ASP A 133 -35.79 22.84 -22.60
CA ASP A 133 -36.91 22.61 -23.52
C ASP A 133 -37.40 21.16 -23.31
N TYR A 134 -38.62 21.01 -22.75
CA TYR A 134 -39.28 19.74 -22.46
C TYR A 134 -39.45 18.81 -23.68
N LYS A 135 -39.09 19.25 -24.87
CA LYS A 135 -39.17 18.47 -26.12
C LYS A 135 -38.05 17.42 -26.25
N ILE A 136 -36.99 17.49 -25.43
CA ILE A 136 -35.95 16.43 -25.40
C ILE A 136 -36.23 15.47 -24.21
N LYS A 137 -37.43 14.89 -24.19
CA LYS A 137 -37.85 13.93 -23.15
C LYS A 137 -37.06 12.62 -23.15
N ASP A 138 -36.30 12.32 -24.20
CA ASP A 138 -35.80 10.98 -24.46
C ASP A 138 -34.37 10.70 -23.94
N LYS A 139 -33.64 11.67 -23.40
CA LYS A 139 -32.22 11.48 -23.01
C LYS A 139 -31.81 12.19 -21.71
N ILE A 140 -32.57 12.02 -20.65
CA ILE A 140 -32.16 12.56 -19.34
C ILE A 140 -30.97 11.80 -18.78
N TYR A 141 -30.91 10.48 -18.99
CA TYR A 141 -29.85 9.63 -18.56
C TYR A 141 -29.18 8.98 -19.76
N ASN A 142 -27.87 9.21 -19.92
CA ASN A 142 -27.11 8.68 -21.04
C ASN A 142 -26.24 7.49 -20.55
N ARG A 143 -26.09 6.48 -21.41
CA ARG A 143 -25.18 5.36 -21.20
C ARG A 143 -24.18 5.31 -22.34
N ASN A 144 -22.88 5.44 -21.98
CA ASN A 144 -21.79 5.26 -22.92
C ASN A 144 -21.06 3.97 -22.62
N THR A 145 -20.73 3.22 -23.66
CA THR A 145 -20.02 1.95 -23.55
C THR A 145 -18.66 2.08 -24.23
N TYR A 146 -17.63 1.68 -23.52
CA TYR A 146 -16.25 1.67 -24.01
C TYR A 146 -15.69 0.27 -23.91
N MET A 147 -15.19 -0.29 -25.01
CA MET A 147 -14.53 -1.59 -25.04
C MET A 147 -13.02 -1.36 -24.93
N TYR A 148 -12.36 -2.09 -24.02
CA TYR A 148 -10.93 -1.91 -23.76
C TYR A 148 -10.07 -3.08 -24.20
N HIS A 149 -10.52 -4.32 -23.91
CA HIS A 149 -9.73 -5.51 -24.15
C HIS A 149 -10.55 -6.62 -24.79
N ARG A 150 -9.85 -7.44 -25.57
CA ARG A 150 -10.34 -8.70 -26.12
C ARG A 150 -9.38 -9.82 -25.73
N TYR A 151 -9.90 -10.92 -25.22
CA TYR A 151 -9.12 -12.11 -24.92
C TYR A 151 -9.73 -13.30 -25.63
N VAL A 152 -8.88 -14.20 -26.08
CA VAL A 152 -9.30 -15.52 -26.52
C VAL A 152 -8.47 -16.58 -25.81
N PHE A 153 -9.13 -17.61 -25.37
CA PHE A 153 -8.52 -18.76 -24.72
C PHE A 153 -8.67 -19.98 -25.64
N THR A 154 -7.54 -20.58 -26.02
CA THR A 154 -7.47 -21.73 -26.91
C THR A 154 -6.50 -22.78 -26.34
N PRO A 155 -6.57 -24.07 -26.77
CA PRO A 155 -5.56 -25.05 -26.39
C PRO A 155 -4.12 -24.68 -26.74
N SER A 156 -3.93 -23.81 -27.74
CA SER A 156 -2.61 -23.31 -28.16
C SER A 156 -2.11 -22.15 -27.30
N GLY A 157 -2.90 -21.65 -26.37
CA GLY A 157 -2.59 -20.55 -25.50
C GLY A 157 -3.67 -19.46 -25.42
N ALA A 158 -3.43 -18.47 -24.59
CA ALA A 158 -4.26 -17.29 -24.51
C ALA A 158 -3.65 -16.12 -25.30
N GLN A 159 -4.51 -15.26 -25.85
CA GLN A 159 -4.10 -14.03 -26.52
C GLN A 159 -4.96 -12.86 -26.04
N LYS A 160 -4.31 -11.71 -25.78
CA LYS A 160 -4.94 -10.44 -25.42
C LYS A 160 -4.72 -9.43 -26.54
N TRP A 161 -5.73 -8.63 -26.83
CA TRP A 161 -5.63 -7.41 -27.63
C TRP A 161 -6.13 -6.24 -26.80
N GLU A 162 -5.45 -5.09 -26.98
CA GLU A 162 -5.86 -3.82 -26.40
C GLU A 162 -6.40 -2.91 -27.50
N HIS A 163 -7.39 -2.10 -27.13
CA HIS A 163 -7.98 -1.11 -28.01
C HIS A 163 -7.23 0.21 -27.90
N TRP A 164 -6.78 0.72 -29.04
CA TRP A 164 -6.12 2.01 -29.16
C TRP A 164 -6.83 2.89 -30.16
N TRP A 165 -6.90 4.17 -29.88
CA TRP A 165 -7.32 5.19 -30.83
C TRP A 165 -6.09 5.64 -31.61
N GLN A 166 -5.94 5.21 -32.85
CA GLN A 166 -4.83 5.62 -33.71
C GLN A 166 -5.29 6.76 -34.60
N PHE A 167 -4.61 7.92 -34.51
CA PHE A 167 -4.90 9.04 -35.39
C PHE A 167 -4.43 8.74 -36.82
N ASN A 168 -5.38 8.76 -37.75
CA ASN A 168 -5.11 8.55 -39.16
C ASN A 168 -4.92 9.90 -39.87
N HIS A 169 -3.67 10.25 -40.19
CA HIS A 169 -3.31 11.49 -40.84
C HIS A 169 -3.90 11.66 -42.26
N ARG A 170 -4.28 10.55 -42.94
CA ARG A 170 -4.90 10.61 -44.27
C ARG A 170 -6.36 10.99 -44.22
N THR A 171 -7.08 10.50 -43.20
CA THR A 171 -8.53 10.74 -43.07
C THR A 171 -8.85 11.85 -42.08
N ASN A 172 -7.84 12.35 -41.37
CA ASN A 172 -7.97 13.32 -40.26
C ASN A 172 -8.96 12.86 -39.17
N LYS A 173 -9.03 11.54 -38.94
CA LYS A 173 -9.91 10.89 -37.97
C LYS A 173 -9.12 9.91 -37.13
N TYR A 174 -9.69 9.55 -35.99
CA TYR A 174 -9.16 8.44 -35.18
C TYR A 174 -9.76 7.12 -35.68
N ASP A 175 -8.92 6.18 -36.03
CA ASP A 175 -9.31 4.82 -36.40
C ASP A 175 -9.21 3.90 -35.18
N ASP A 176 -10.15 2.96 -35.08
CA ASP A 176 -10.12 1.90 -34.08
C ASP A 176 -9.02 0.89 -34.43
N ALA A 177 -7.99 0.81 -33.60
CA ALA A 177 -6.93 -0.15 -33.77
C ALA A 177 -6.90 -1.15 -32.61
N TRP A 178 -6.69 -2.43 -32.96
CA TRP A 178 -6.49 -3.51 -32.01
C TRP A 178 -5.06 -4.00 -32.09
N GLU A 179 -4.30 -3.77 -31.05
CA GLU A 179 -2.92 -4.21 -30.97
C GLU A 179 -2.80 -5.48 -30.13
N ALA A 180 -2.24 -6.55 -30.72
CA ALA A 180 -1.90 -7.76 -30.00
C ALA A 180 -0.70 -7.50 -29.11
N LEU A 181 -0.79 -7.82 -27.83
CA LEU A 181 0.37 -7.79 -26.94
C LEU A 181 1.40 -8.82 -27.42
N LYS A 182 2.59 -8.31 -27.76
CA LYS A 182 3.63 -9.07 -28.49
C LYS A 182 4.64 -9.80 -27.59
N SER A 183 4.78 -9.45 -26.31
CA SER A 183 5.89 -9.99 -25.51
C SER A 183 5.51 -10.40 -24.10
N GLU A 184 6.10 -11.52 -23.67
CA GLU A 184 6.22 -11.94 -22.27
C GLU A 184 7.51 -11.39 -21.63
N GLY A 185 8.22 -10.50 -22.29
CA GLY A 185 9.56 -10.09 -21.93
C GLY A 185 9.62 -8.88 -21.03
N GLY A 186 9.44 -9.10 -19.74
CA GLY A 186 9.76 -8.14 -18.68
C GLY A 186 9.22 -8.58 -17.33
N PRO A 187 9.85 -8.22 -16.19
CA PRO A 187 9.37 -8.54 -14.84
C PRO A 187 8.04 -7.88 -14.51
N THR A 188 7.47 -7.10 -15.43
CA THR A 188 6.24 -6.32 -15.31
C THR A 188 5.17 -6.73 -16.32
N PHE A 189 5.22 -7.95 -16.90
CA PHE A 189 4.08 -8.46 -17.64
C PHE A 189 2.95 -8.80 -16.67
N SER A 190 2.46 -7.77 -16.08
CA SER A 190 1.18 -7.71 -15.44
C SER A 190 0.13 -7.71 -16.57
N LEU A 191 -0.59 -8.82 -16.72
CA LEU A 191 -1.87 -8.84 -17.44
C LEU A 191 -2.84 -7.74 -16.94
N SER A 192 -2.39 -6.97 -15.97
CA SER A 192 -3.19 -6.14 -15.11
C SER A 192 -3.05 -4.67 -15.34
N LEU A 193 -2.39 -4.18 -16.38
CA LEU A 193 -2.15 -2.73 -16.39
C LEU A 193 -3.42 -1.88 -16.24
N TYR A 194 -4.63 -2.42 -16.43
CA TYR A 194 -5.89 -1.70 -16.15
C TYR A 194 -7.10 -2.62 -15.90
N VAL A 195 -6.92 -3.92 -15.76
CA VAL A 195 -7.99 -4.84 -15.40
C VAL A 195 -7.66 -5.44 -14.04
N ASN A 196 -8.04 -4.75 -13.00
CA ASN A 196 -8.21 -5.38 -11.69
C ASN A 196 -9.38 -6.35 -11.86
N ASP A 197 -9.08 -7.66 -12.00
CA ASP A 197 -10.12 -8.68 -12.24
C ASP A 197 -11.20 -8.63 -11.15
N SER A 198 -10.81 -8.29 -9.93
CA SER A 198 -11.72 -8.07 -8.80
C SER A 198 -12.68 -6.89 -8.96
N SER A 199 -12.48 -6.01 -9.96
CA SER A 199 -13.35 -4.85 -10.24
C SER A 199 -14.30 -5.06 -11.41
N HIS A 200 -14.30 -6.25 -12.05
CA HIS A 200 -15.17 -6.55 -13.18
C HIS A 200 -16.34 -7.45 -12.76
N ILE A 201 -17.52 -7.07 -13.22
CA ILE A 201 -18.69 -7.94 -13.13
C ILE A 201 -18.62 -8.93 -14.29
N CYS A 202 -18.38 -10.21 -13.98
CA CYS A 202 -18.31 -11.28 -14.97
C CYS A 202 -19.71 -11.69 -15.42
N ILE A 203 -19.92 -11.75 -16.74
CA ILE A 203 -21.19 -12.14 -17.36
C ILE A 203 -20.94 -13.29 -18.33
N GLY A 204 -21.75 -14.33 -18.26
CA GLY A 204 -21.68 -15.49 -19.16
C GLY A 204 -20.52 -16.44 -18.88
N GLN A 205 -19.89 -16.35 -17.71
CA GLN A 205 -18.79 -17.26 -17.33
C GLN A 205 -19.21 -18.73 -17.22
N GLU A 206 -20.50 -19.01 -17.10
CA GLU A 206 -21.06 -20.36 -17.13
C GLU A 206 -20.71 -21.13 -18.42
N CYS A 207 -20.48 -20.43 -19.53
CA CYS A 207 -20.06 -21.05 -20.79
C CYS A 207 -18.68 -21.73 -20.72
N ILE A 208 -17.89 -21.48 -19.68
CA ILE A 208 -16.61 -22.14 -19.46
C ILE A 208 -16.82 -23.64 -19.21
N ALA A 209 -17.94 -24.02 -18.60
CA ALA A 209 -18.28 -25.41 -18.34
C ALA A 209 -18.38 -26.27 -19.62
N ASP A 210 -18.76 -25.65 -20.73
CA ASP A 210 -18.89 -26.32 -22.04
C ASP A 210 -17.61 -26.20 -22.89
N SER A 211 -16.53 -25.65 -22.33
CA SER A 211 -15.27 -25.43 -23.02
C SER A 211 -14.19 -26.44 -22.62
N PHE A 212 -13.08 -26.46 -23.38
CA PHE A 212 -11.88 -27.24 -23.04
C PHE A 212 -11.23 -26.84 -21.70
N LEU A 213 -11.63 -25.71 -21.10
CA LEU A 213 -11.08 -25.20 -19.82
C LEU A 213 -11.83 -25.75 -18.59
N ASN A 214 -12.97 -26.43 -18.81
CA ASN A 214 -13.82 -26.89 -17.71
C ASN A 214 -13.06 -27.73 -16.67
N TYR A 215 -12.19 -28.65 -17.11
CA TYR A 215 -11.44 -29.52 -16.22
C TYR A 215 -10.62 -28.78 -15.16
N ALA A 216 -9.99 -27.66 -15.56
CA ALA A 216 -9.16 -26.87 -14.67
C ALA A 216 -9.99 -25.96 -13.76
N VAL A 217 -11.06 -25.37 -14.29
CA VAL A 217 -11.97 -24.51 -13.53
C VAL A 217 -12.76 -25.35 -12.50
N ASP A 218 -13.24 -26.53 -12.88
CA ASP A 218 -13.92 -27.44 -11.96
C ASP A 218 -13.00 -27.87 -10.81
N ALA A 219 -11.74 -28.25 -11.09
CA ALA A 219 -10.77 -28.61 -10.07
C ALA A 219 -10.50 -27.46 -9.09
N ALA A 220 -10.36 -26.23 -9.59
CA ALA A 220 -10.14 -25.05 -8.77
C ALA A 220 -11.37 -24.69 -7.92
N PHE A 221 -12.57 -24.77 -8.51
CA PHE A 221 -13.82 -24.40 -7.84
C PHE A 221 -14.28 -25.43 -6.79
N ARG A 222 -13.83 -26.67 -6.87
CA ARG A 222 -14.03 -27.68 -5.81
C ARG A 222 -13.03 -27.54 -4.67
N SER A 223 -11.98 -26.74 -4.84
CA SER A 223 -10.98 -26.50 -3.82
C SER A 223 -11.37 -25.35 -2.87
N ARG A 224 -10.65 -25.25 -1.77
CA ARG A 224 -10.76 -24.10 -0.84
C ARG A 224 -10.37 -22.75 -1.47
N HIS A 225 -9.74 -22.76 -2.63
CA HIS A 225 -9.24 -21.56 -3.33
C HIS A 225 -10.29 -20.94 -4.26
N ARG A 226 -11.52 -21.48 -4.31
CA ARG A 226 -12.60 -21.05 -5.19
C ARG A 226 -12.78 -19.53 -5.20
N TYR A 227 -12.82 -18.91 -4.03
CA TYR A 227 -13.10 -17.48 -3.91
C TYR A 227 -12.07 -16.61 -4.64
N ILE A 228 -10.79 -16.89 -4.44
CA ILE A 228 -9.71 -16.13 -5.10
C ILE A 228 -9.67 -16.40 -6.60
N ILE A 229 -9.92 -17.65 -7.01
CA ILE A 229 -9.98 -18.00 -8.43
C ILE A 229 -11.13 -17.28 -9.14
N ASP A 230 -12.30 -17.22 -8.51
CA ASP A 230 -13.46 -16.51 -9.05
C ASP A 230 -13.19 -15.02 -9.20
N GLN A 231 -12.58 -14.39 -8.20
CA GLN A 231 -12.17 -12.98 -8.26
C GLN A 231 -11.13 -12.69 -9.34
N HIS A 232 -10.30 -13.66 -9.71
CA HIS A 232 -9.20 -13.50 -10.67
C HIS A 232 -9.34 -14.46 -11.86
N ILE A 233 -10.57 -14.77 -12.27
CA ILE A 233 -10.86 -15.80 -13.28
C ILE A 233 -10.11 -15.58 -14.60
N ILE A 234 -9.97 -14.35 -15.06
CA ILE A 234 -9.27 -14.02 -16.32
C ILE A 234 -7.78 -14.41 -16.23
N LYS A 235 -7.12 -14.06 -15.12
CA LYS A 235 -5.72 -14.44 -14.89
C LYS A 235 -5.57 -15.94 -14.77
N TYR A 236 -6.50 -16.57 -14.06
CA TYR A 236 -6.51 -18.02 -13.91
C TYR A 236 -6.60 -18.72 -15.27
N LEU A 237 -7.53 -18.34 -16.13
CA LEU A 237 -7.67 -18.91 -17.48
C LEU A 237 -6.42 -18.69 -18.34
N CYS A 238 -5.76 -17.55 -18.22
CA CYS A 238 -4.47 -17.32 -18.88
C CYS A 238 -3.39 -18.30 -18.38
N GLU A 239 -3.32 -18.54 -17.07
CA GLU A 239 -2.36 -19.51 -16.50
C GLU A 239 -2.70 -20.94 -16.89
N VAL A 240 -3.97 -21.32 -16.97
CA VAL A 240 -4.41 -22.64 -17.47
C VAL A 240 -3.97 -22.86 -18.93
N CYS A 241 -4.19 -21.85 -19.80
CA CYS A 241 -3.75 -21.93 -21.19
C CYS A 241 -2.22 -22.01 -21.35
N LYS A 242 -1.47 -21.50 -20.37
CA LYS A 242 -0.01 -21.55 -20.34
C LYS A 242 0.50 -22.87 -19.74
N HIS A 243 -0.20 -23.38 -18.75
CA HIS A 243 0.15 -24.56 -17.97
C HIS A 243 -1.08 -25.48 -17.84
N PRO A 244 -1.39 -26.32 -18.85
CA PRO A 244 -2.60 -27.15 -18.81
C PRO A 244 -2.68 -28.15 -17.65
N ASN A 245 -1.52 -28.50 -17.08
CA ASN A 245 -1.40 -29.42 -15.93
C ASN A 245 -1.64 -28.76 -14.56
N ILE A 246 -2.09 -27.51 -14.55
CA ILE A 246 -2.37 -26.74 -13.32
C ILE A 246 -3.43 -27.40 -12.42
N GLU A 247 -4.37 -28.14 -13.01
CA GLU A 247 -5.44 -28.85 -12.28
C GLU A 247 -4.89 -29.83 -11.24
N TYR A 248 -3.76 -30.46 -11.53
CA TYR A 248 -3.16 -31.45 -10.61
C TYR A 248 -2.68 -30.81 -9.31
N LEU A 249 -2.27 -29.53 -9.32
CA LEU A 249 -1.92 -28.79 -8.11
C LEU A 249 -3.14 -28.64 -7.19
N PHE A 250 -4.32 -28.33 -7.76
CA PHE A 250 -5.56 -28.26 -6.96
C PHE A 250 -6.00 -29.62 -6.42
N LYS A 251 -5.90 -30.65 -7.25
CA LYS A 251 -6.28 -32.04 -6.87
C LYS A 251 -5.38 -32.63 -5.78
N THR A 252 -4.17 -32.12 -5.62
CA THR A 252 -3.17 -32.62 -4.66
C THR A 252 -2.91 -31.69 -3.49
N GLY A 253 -3.73 -30.63 -3.28
CA GLY A 253 -3.62 -29.71 -2.16
C GLY A 253 -2.57 -28.60 -2.34
N PHE A 254 -2.01 -28.41 -3.55
CA PHE A 254 -1.03 -27.35 -3.84
C PHE A 254 -1.61 -26.18 -4.63
N GLY A 255 -2.93 -26.00 -4.62
CA GLY A 255 -3.64 -24.90 -5.28
C GLY A 255 -3.22 -23.52 -4.78
N PHE A 256 -2.74 -23.40 -3.55
CA PHE A 256 -2.22 -22.16 -2.98
C PHE A 256 -1.08 -21.53 -3.79
N ILE A 257 -0.28 -22.34 -4.50
CA ILE A 257 0.79 -21.85 -5.39
C ILE A 257 0.19 -21.00 -6.53
N ILE A 258 -0.95 -21.43 -7.05
CA ILE A 258 -1.64 -20.73 -8.13
C ILE A 258 -2.37 -19.50 -7.59
N GLU A 259 -3.02 -19.65 -6.43
CA GLU A 259 -3.63 -18.51 -5.72
C GLU A 259 -2.64 -17.37 -5.53
N ASP A 260 -1.47 -17.65 -4.99
CA ASP A 260 -0.43 -16.63 -4.77
C ASP A 260 0.07 -16.02 -6.08
N LYS A 261 0.23 -16.83 -7.12
CA LYS A 261 0.66 -16.37 -8.43
C LYS A 261 -0.33 -15.39 -9.06
N ILE A 262 -1.64 -15.66 -9.00
CA ILE A 262 -2.67 -14.80 -9.59
C ILE A 262 -3.00 -13.59 -8.72
N ALA A 263 -2.87 -13.71 -7.39
CA ALA A 263 -3.11 -12.62 -6.44
C ALA A 263 -1.92 -11.66 -6.27
N TYR A 264 -0.84 -11.82 -7.06
CA TYR A 264 0.41 -11.03 -6.97
C TYR A 264 1.12 -11.09 -5.61
N ARG A 265 0.87 -12.12 -4.83
CA ARG A 265 1.67 -12.36 -3.64
C ARG A 265 3.07 -12.83 -4.08
N HIS A 266 4.10 -12.27 -3.49
CA HIS A 266 5.49 -12.62 -3.80
C HIS A 266 5.73 -14.11 -3.54
N MET A 267 5.86 -14.88 -4.62
CA MET A 267 6.31 -16.26 -4.56
C MET A 267 7.82 -16.25 -4.32
N SER A 268 8.25 -16.27 -3.08
CA SER A 268 9.66 -16.27 -2.71
C SER A 268 10.37 -17.52 -3.24
N GLY A 269 10.85 -17.45 -4.48
CA GLY A 269 11.80 -18.41 -5.02
C GLY A 269 11.30 -19.78 -5.46
N LEU A 270 9.98 -20.06 -5.44
CA LEU A 270 9.42 -21.33 -5.89
C LEU A 270 9.52 -21.47 -7.41
N ARG A 271 10.35 -22.41 -7.87
CA ARG A 271 10.50 -22.75 -9.30
C ARG A 271 9.86 -24.10 -9.57
N LEU A 272 8.68 -24.09 -10.22
CA LEU A 272 7.99 -25.31 -10.64
C LEU A 272 8.55 -25.83 -11.97
N ASN A 273 8.66 -27.14 -12.07
CA ASN A 273 8.98 -27.80 -13.35
C ASN A 273 7.70 -28.08 -14.14
N TRP A 274 7.20 -27.06 -14.83
CA TRP A 274 5.97 -27.14 -15.63
C TRP A 274 5.98 -28.14 -16.79
N LYS A 275 7.14 -28.72 -17.12
CA LYS A 275 7.24 -29.77 -18.13
C LYS A 275 6.76 -31.14 -17.62
N GLN A 276 6.52 -31.28 -16.34
CA GLN A 276 6.08 -32.50 -15.69
C GLN A 276 4.57 -32.51 -15.48
N ASN A 277 3.93 -33.66 -15.72
CA ASN A 277 2.52 -33.89 -15.39
C ASN A 277 2.33 -34.53 -14.00
N ASP A 278 3.39 -35.07 -13.44
CA ASP A 278 3.41 -35.60 -12.08
C ASP A 278 3.80 -34.48 -11.10
N VAL A 279 2.92 -34.17 -10.15
CA VAL A 279 3.12 -33.10 -9.17
C VAL A 279 4.35 -33.33 -8.30
N LYS A 280 4.67 -34.58 -7.95
CA LYS A 280 5.91 -34.92 -7.21
C LYS A 280 7.15 -34.48 -7.96
N LYS A 281 7.21 -34.76 -9.28
CA LYS A 281 8.31 -34.34 -10.15
C LYS A 281 8.28 -32.83 -10.41
N MET A 282 7.08 -32.25 -10.52
CA MET A 282 6.90 -30.81 -10.71
C MET A 282 7.44 -30.03 -9.51
N LEU A 283 7.13 -30.47 -8.29
CA LEU A 283 7.52 -29.87 -7.03
C LEU A 283 8.87 -30.42 -6.51
N LYS A 284 9.41 -31.50 -7.08
CA LYS A 284 10.59 -32.23 -6.57
C LYS A 284 10.41 -32.68 -5.11
N LEU A 285 9.24 -33.22 -4.79
CA LEU A 285 8.86 -33.76 -3.49
C LEU A 285 8.63 -35.27 -3.60
N ASN A 286 8.95 -36.02 -2.54
CA ASN A 286 8.57 -37.41 -2.40
C ASN A 286 7.14 -37.53 -1.85
N LYS A 287 6.64 -38.77 -1.66
CA LYS A 287 5.28 -38.99 -1.18
C LYS A 287 5.05 -38.43 0.22
N VAL A 288 5.98 -38.69 1.16
CA VAL A 288 5.87 -38.20 2.55
C VAL A 288 5.87 -36.68 2.59
N GLU A 289 6.77 -36.04 1.84
CA GLU A 289 6.83 -34.57 1.71
C GLU A 289 5.54 -33.99 1.11
N MET A 290 4.93 -34.68 0.13
CA MET A 290 3.65 -34.25 -0.47
C MET A 290 2.52 -34.28 0.57
N ASP A 291 2.43 -35.38 1.35
CA ASP A 291 1.38 -35.55 2.35
C ASP A 291 1.53 -34.51 3.49
N GLU A 292 2.76 -34.18 3.88
CA GLU A 292 3.05 -33.20 4.92
C GLU A 292 2.81 -31.73 4.48
N LEU A 293 2.97 -31.43 3.19
CA LEU A 293 2.96 -30.06 2.67
C LEU A 293 1.67 -29.73 1.91
N ALA A 294 0.78 -30.71 1.68
CA ALA A 294 -0.52 -30.46 1.10
C ALA A 294 -1.32 -29.47 1.97
N ASP A 295 -2.08 -28.61 1.32
CA ASP A 295 -2.96 -27.62 1.97
C ASP A 295 -2.26 -26.68 2.98
N THR A 296 -0.96 -26.46 2.81
CA THR A 296 -0.20 -25.42 3.54
C THR A 296 -0.29 -24.07 2.82
N ASP A 297 0.80 -23.34 2.73
CA ASP A 297 0.95 -22.07 2.03
C ASP A 297 2.33 -21.99 1.34
N SER A 298 2.50 -21.01 0.45
CA SER A 298 3.74 -20.83 -0.31
C SER A 298 4.94 -20.46 0.57
N GLN A 299 4.72 -19.78 1.69
CA GLN A 299 5.79 -19.44 2.63
C GLN A 299 6.32 -20.69 3.31
N THR A 300 5.42 -21.52 3.82
CA THR A 300 5.77 -22.83 4.42
C THR A 300 6.54 -23.71 3.45
N LEU A 301 6.07 -23.81 2.20
CA LEU A 301 6.75 -24.60 1.17
C LEU A 301 8.13 -24.02 0.82
N SER A 302 8.27 -22.71 0.75
CA SER A 302 9.56 -22.04 0.55
C SER A 302 10.53 -22.30 1.69
N ASN A 303 10.07 -22.13 2.95
CA ASN A 303 10.84 -22.43 4.14
C ASN A 303 11.31 -23.89 4.13
N TYR A 304 10.41 -24.82 3.78
CA TYR A 304 10.74 -26.25 3.69
C TYR A 304 11.88 -26.53 2.71
N TYR A 305 11.87 -25.97 1.51
CA TYR A 305 12.96 -26.15 0.55
C TYR A 305 14.27 -25.55 1.02
N ARG A 306 14.25 -24.42 1.69
CA ARG A 306 15.44 -23.78 2.24
C ARG A 306 16.02 -24.59 3.39
N MET A 307 15.18 -25.05 4.30
CA MET A 307 15.60 -25.95 5.39
C MET A 307 16.17 -27.28 4.88
N ARG A 308 15.61 -27.83 3.77
CA ARG A 308 16.14 -29.05 3.14
C ARG A 308 17.54 -28.85 2.56
N LYS A 309 17.91 -27.63 2.17
CA LYS A 309 19.29 -27.32 1.75
C LYS A 309 20.22 -27.19 2.94
N LEU A 310 19.76 -26.61 4.05
CA LEU A 310 20.54 -26.40 5.25
C LEU A 310 20.80 -27.70 6.03
N ASP A 311 19.81 -28.58 6.08
CA ASP A 311 19.92 -29.89 6.72
C ASP A 311 19.17 -30.95 5.85
N PRO A 312 19.87 -31.59 4.90
CA PRO A 312 19.27 -32.59 4.02
C PRO A 312 18.80 -33.86 4.73
N VAL A 313 19.39 -34.16 5.91
CA VAL A 313 19.11 -35.40 6.66
C VAL A 313 18.00 -35.24 7.72
N MET A 314 17.49 -34.02 7.90
CA MET A 314 16.34 -33.80 8.79
C MET A 314 15.12 -34.56 8.27
N ASP A 315 14.39 -35.19 9.20
CA ASP A 315 13.14 -35.90 8.86
C ASP A 315 12.13 -34.97 8.17
N PRO A 316 11.46 -35.43 7.09
CA PRO A 316 10.50 -34.62 6.34
C PRO A 316 9.35 -34.06 7.17
N ALA A 317 8.77 -34.87 8.09
CA ALA A 317 7.67 -34.42 8.93
C ALA A 317 8.15 -33.39 9.97
N GLU A 318 9.30 -33.64 10.60
CA GLU A 318 9.95 -32.67 11.50
C GLU A 318 10.22 -31.34 10.77
N ARG A 319 10.78 -31.40 9.56
CA ARG A 319 11.06 -30.22 8.73
C ARG A 319 9.78 -29.44 8.39
N ALA A 320 8.70 -30.13 8.05
CA ALA A 320 7.42 -29.51 7.75
C ALA A 320 6.82 -28.78 8.96
N VAL A 321 6.96 -29.36 10.16
CA VAL A 321 6.52 -28.71 11.40
C VAL A 321 7.28 -27.40 11.63
N TYR A 322 8.61 -27.42 11.50
CA TYR A 322 9.41 -26.20 11.67
C TYR A 322 9.17 -25.18 10.54
N ALA A 323 8.99 -25.63 9.30
CA ALA A 323 8.71 -24.75 8.17
C ALA A 323 7.43 -23.92 8.35
N ARG A 324 6.41 -24.47 9.06
CA ARG A 324 5.19 -23.73 9.43
C ARG A 324 5.41 -22.71 10.54
N LYS A 325 6.43 -22.90 11.39
CA LYS A 325 6.70 -22.08 12.59
C LYS A 325 7.75 -21.00 12.38
N VAL A 326 8.53 -21.09 11.32
CA VAL A 326 9.55 -20.10 11.00
C VAL A 326 8.90 -18.93 10.26
N GLU A 327 8.84 -17.80 10.94
CA GLU A 327 8.26 -16.56 10.42
C GLU A 327 9.14 -15.89 9.36
N ASP A 328 10.47 -16.02 9.47
CA ASP A 328 11.42 -15.42 8.55
C ASP A 328 12.66 -16.32 8.38
N ILE A 329 12.72 -17.03 7.26
CA ILE A 329 13.81 -17.95 6.96
C ILE A 329 15.11 -17.22 6.59
N ASP A 330 15.03 -15.97 6.06
CA ASP A 330 16.23 -15.18 5.75
C ASP A 330 16.98 -14.80 7.04
N VAL A 331 16.22 -14.44 8.07
CA VAL A 331 16.77 -14.16 9.39
C VAL A 331 17.38 -15.41 10.02
N LEU A 332 16.73 -16.57 9.89
CA LEU A 332 17.30 -17.83 10.39
C LEU A 332 18.61 -18.17 9.68
N GLU A 333 18.66 -18.07 8.34
CA GLU A 333 19.91 -18.28 7.58
C GLU A 333 21.00 -17.29 7.97
N TYR A 334 20.65 -16.03 8.22
CA TYR A 334 21.60 -15.03 8.72
C TYR A 334 22.22 -15.48 10.07
N ILE A 335 21.39 -15.87 11.05
CA ILE A 335 21.85 -16.33 12.35
C ILE A 335 22.79 -17.53 12.19
N LEU A 336 22.41 -18.53 11.39
CA LEU A 336 23.22 -19.71 11.13
C LEU A 336 24.54 -19.36 10.43
N SER A 337 24.57 -18.34 9.56
CA SER A 337 25.80 -17.88 8.89
C SER A 337 26.80 -17.21 9.84
N LYS A 338 26.34 -16.67 10.97
CA LYS A 338 27.16 -15.95 11.96
C LYS A 338 27.63 -16.85 13.11
N THR A 339 26.94 -17.96 13.29
CA THR A 339 27.18 -18.88 14.41
C THR A 339 27.58 -20.28 13.92
N ASP A 340 28.12 -21.13 14.79
CA ASP A 340 28.38 -22.53 14.46
C ASP A 340 27.20 -23.46 14.85
N LEU A 341 25.99 -22.90 14.93
CA LEU A 341 24.78 -23.64 15.27
C LEU A 341 24.30 -24.50 14.11
N SER A 342 23.98 -25.77 14.37
CA SER A 342 23.21 -26.56 13.42
C SER A 342 21.76 -26.06 13.34
N LEU A 343 21.07 -26.27 12.18
CA LEU A 343 19.68 -25.90 12.01
C LEU A 343 18.77 -26.42 13.13
N ARG A 344 18.92 -27.70 13.51
CA ARG A 344 18.13 -28.31 14.60
C ARG A 344 18.34 -27.65 15.94
N LYS A 345 19.61 -27.35 16.30
CA LYS A 345 19.91 -26.63 17.54
C LYS A 345 19.28 -25.25 17.57
N ALA A 346 19.33 -24.52 16.45
CA ALA A 346 18.76 -23.21 16.33
C ALA A 346 17.21 -23.24 16.46
N LEU A 347 16.56 -24.14 15.74
CA LEU A 347 15.11 -24.31 15.79
C LEU A 347 14.61 -24.72 17.18
N TYR A 348 15.30 -25.70 17.80
CA TYR A 348 14.98 -26.11 19.16
C TYR A 348 15.13 -24.96 20.16
N TYR A 349 16.22 -24.19 20.05
CA TYR A 349 16.46 -23.04 20.92
C TYR A 349 15.39 -21.97 20.78
N LYS A 350 15.02 -21.63 19.54
CA LYS A 350 13.91 -20.72 19.24
C LYS A 350 12.59 -21.15 19.89
N GLU A 351 12.22 -22.42 19.71
CA GLU A 351 10.97 -22.97 20.26
C GLU A 351 10.99 -22.98 21.80
N LYS A 352 12.12 -23.39 22.41
CA LYS A 352 12.28 -23.42 23.85
C LYS A 352 12.05 -22.06 24.51
N HIS A 353 12.55 -20.98 23.89
CA HIS A 353 12.44 -19.63 24.42
C HIS A 353 11.22 -18.87 23.88
N LYS A 354 10.47 -19.47 22.95
CA LYS A 354 9.29 -18.85 22.29
C LYS A 354 9.59 -17.45 21.73
N MET A 355 10.82 -17.24 21.27
CA MET A 355 11.28 -15.95 20.78
C MET A 355 11.02 -15.78 19.27
N LEU A 356 10.95 -14.53 18.82
CA LEU A 356 10.97 -14.19 17.42
C LEU A 356 12.39 -14.24 16.86
N LEU A 357 12.55 -14.71 15.64
CA LEU A 357 13.88 -14.73 14.98
C LEU A 357 14.50 -13.34 14.88
N ARG A 358 13.67 -12.30 14.73
CA ARG A 358 14.12 -10.91 14.69
C ARG A 358 14.80 -10.50 16.00
N ASP A 359 14.23 -10.86 17.15
CA ASP A 359 14.82 -10.54 18.45
C ASP A 359 16.16 -11.25 18.63
N TRP A 360 16.27 -12.49 18.13
CA TRP A 360 17.53 -13.22 18.16
C TRP A 360 18.57 -12.60 17.22
N LYS A 361 18.16 -12.16 16.03
CA LYS A 361 19.04 -11.42 15.13
C LYS A 361 19.58 -10.16 15.79
N ASP A 362 18.71 -9.36 16.42
CA ASP A 362 19.11 -8.14 17.12
C ASP A 362 20.13 -8.44 18.23
N TYR A 363 19.93 -9.53 18.97
CA TYR A 363 20.89 -9.99 19.97
C TYR A 363 22.26 -10.38 19.35
N ILE A 364 22.26 -11.12 18.23
CA ILE A 364 23.49 -11.48 17.51
C ILE A 364 24.24 -10.22 17.02
N GLU A 365 23.52 -9.24 16.46
CA GLU A 365 24.09 -7.96 16.02
C GLU A 365 24.66 -7.14 17.20
N GLN A 366 24.03 -7.20 18.36
CA GLN A 366 24.57 -6.62 19.60
C GLN A 366 25.86 -7.30 20.03
N CYS A 367 25.91 -8.65 19.99
CA CYS A 367 27.12 -9.40 20.26
C CYS A 367 28.26 -9.05 19.30
N GLU A 368 28.00 -8.92 18.01
CA GLU A 368 28.99 -8.46 17.02
C GLU A 368 29.50 -7.05 17.33
N THR A 369 28.60 -6.13 17.69
CA THR A 369 28.97 -4.75 18.08
C THR A 369 29.91 -4.72 19.27
N LEU A 370 29.73 -5.63 20.21
CA LEU A 370 30.58 -5.79 21.40
C LEU A 370 31.77 -6.72 21.19
N GLN A 371 31.97 -7.23 19.96
CA GLN A 371 33.06 -8.10 19.54
C GLN A 371 33.11 -9.45 20.31
N TYR A 372 31.93 -9.99 20.67
CA TYR A 372 31.84 -11.32 21.25
C TYR A 372 32.06 -12.43 20.21
N ASP A 373 32.62 -13.53 20.61
CA ASP A 373 32.81 -14.70 19.74
C ASP A 373 31.49 -15.45 19.58
N LEU A 374 30.83 -15.25 18.43
CA LEU A 374 29.55 -15.88 18.10
C LEU A 374 29.65 -17.39 17.81
N LYS A 375 30.88 -17.95 17.68
CA LYS A 375 31.07 -19.38 17.53
C LYS A 375 30.96 -20.09 18.88
N ASP A 376 31.13 -19.36 19.97
CA ASP A 376 30.81 -19.87 21.29
C ASP A 376 29.30 -20.01 21.47
N GLU A 377 28.85 -21.28 21.62
CA GLU A 377 27.42 -21.57 21.80
C GLU A 377 26.83 -20.92 23.07
N SER A 378 27.64 -20.67 24.09
CA SER A 378 27.19 -20.01 25.34
C SER A 378 26.84 -18.53 25.09
N ILE A 379 27.46 -17.92 24.10
CA ILE A 379 27.20 -16.54 23.66
C ILE A 379 26.07 -16.52 22.63
N SER A 380 26.19 -17.31 21.56
CA SER A 380 25.17 -17.30 20.48
C SER A 380 23.82 -17.88 20.92
N ARG A 381 23.81 -18.68 22.01
CA ARG A 381 22.66 -19.39 22.57
C ARG A 381 22.66 -19.37 24.11
N PRO A 382 22.53 -18.18 24.73
CA PRO A 382 22.58 -18.06 26.19
C PRO A 382 21.47 -18.84 26.89
N ARG A 383 21.71 -19.27 28.14
CA ARG A 383 20.74 -20.04 28.92
C ARG A 383 19.42 -19.30 29.12
N ASP A 384 19.47 -17.99 29.37
CA ASP A 384 18.34 -17.08 29.41
C ASP A 384 18.51 -16.01 28.31
N PHE A 385 17.74 -16.17 27.27
CA PHE A 385 17.81 -15.30 26.11
C PHE A 385 17.39 -13.85 26.42
N TYR A 386 16.26 -13.69 27.10
CA TYR A 386 15.71 -12.36 27.36
C TYR A 386 16.56 -11.54 28.30
N GLU A 387 17.09 -12.18 29.37
CA GLU A 387 18.02 -11.52 30.29
C GLU A 387 19.32 -11.12 29.58
N ALA A 388 19.87 -12.00 28.76
CA ALA A 388 21.09 -11.73 28.00
C ALA A 388 20.89 -10.57 27.01
N HIS A 389 19.79 -10.57 26.28
CA HIS A 389 19.45 -9.52 25.30
C HIS A 389 19.26 -8.16 26.00
N GLU A 390 18.52 -8.13 27.10
CA GLU A 390 18.30 -6.87 27.85
C GLU A 390 19.63 -6.34 28.44
N ARG A 391 20.49 -7.22 28.95
CA ARG A 391 21.82 -6.82 29.46
C ARG A 391 22.68 -6.18 28.37
N LEU A 392 22.76 -6.78 27.17
CA LEU A 392 23.54 -6.22 26.06
C LEU A 392 22.94 -4.89 25.56
N SER A 393 21.62 -4.80 25.47
CA SER A 393 20.94 -3.55 25.10
C SER A 393 21.30 -2.41 26.04
N ARG A 394 21.31 -2.64 27.35
CA ARG A 394 21.73 -1.64 28.34
C ARG A 394 23.21 -1.23 28.18
N VAL A 395 24.09 -2.19 27.91
CA VAL A 395 25.53 -1.91 27.71
C VAL A 395 25.71 -1.01 26.47
N ILE A 396 25.09 -1.34 25.35
CA ILE A 396 25.19 -0.57 24.11
C ILE A 396 24.59 0.83 24.28
N GLU A 397 23.45 0.95 24.97
CA GLU A 397 22.83 2.25 25.27
C GLU A 397 23.76 3.12 26.13
N THR A 398 24.36 2.53 27.15
CA THR A 398 25.32 3.25 28.01
C THR A 398 26.53 3.73 27.21
N MET A 399 27.12 2.87 26.37
CA MET A 399 28.24 3.27 25.48
C MET A 399 27.86 4.37 24.49
N ALA A 400 26.66 4.32 23.93
CA ALA A 400 26.16 5.36 23.03
C ALA A 400 25.98 6.70 23.75
N ASN A 401 25.43 6.68 24.97
CA ASN A 401 25.25 7.86 25.79
C ASN A 401 26.59 8.49 26.23
N GLU A 402 27.55 7.65 26.63
CA GLU A 402 28.91 8.11 26.96
C GLU A 402 29.61 8.75 25.75
N LYS A 403 29.50 8.12 24.58
CA LYS A 403 30.05 8.66 23.33
C LYS A 403 29.44 10.02 22.98
N LYS A 404 28.13 10.16 23.12
CA LYS A 404 27.42 11.43 22.90
C LYS A 404 27.87 12.49 23.90
N GLN A 405 28.01 12.13 25.18
CA GLN A 405 28.47 13.07 26.22
C GLN A 405 29.92 13.53 25.97
N ARG A 406 30.83 12.62 25.62
CA ARG A 406 32.21 13.01 25.24
C ARG A 406 32.26 13.97 24.06
N LEU A 407 31.44 13.73 23.04
CA LEU A 407 31.35 14.64 21.88
C LEU A 407 30.81 16.02 22.31
N PHE A 408 29.81 16.03 23.18
CA PHE A 408 29.25 17.23 23.76
C PHE A 408 30.33 18.03 24.53
N ASP A 409 31.09 17.36 25.39
CA ASP A 409 32.13 17.99 26.22
C ASP A 409 33.24 18.64 25.36
N LEU A 410 33.75 17.86 24.36
CA LEU A 410 34.76 18.36 23.42
C LEU A 410 34.28 19.58 22.61
N THR A 411 33.02 19.57 22.24
CA THR A 411 32.42 20.66 21.47
C THR A 411 32.12 21.85 22.39
N ASN A 412 31.73 21.58 23.62
CA ASN A 412 31.40 22.63 24.59
C ASN A 412 32.64 23.40 25.07
N GLN A 413 33.81 22.72 25.19
CA GLN A 413 35.09 23.41 25.46
C GLN A 413 35.39 24.51 24.45
N LYS A 414 35.02 24.31 23.17
CA LYS A 414 35.21 25.32 22.11
C LYS A 414 34.23 26.50 22.21
N ARG A 415 33.20 26.39 23.06
CA ARG A 415 32.16 27.40 23.29
C ARG A 415 32.42 28.26 24.53
N VAL A 416 33.42 27.92 25.33
CA VAL A 416 33.72 28.71 26.56
C VAL A 416 33.82 30.20 26.28
N ASP A 417 34.46 30.60 25.16
CA ASP A 417 34.56 31.98 24.74
C ASP A 417 33.22 32.63 24.33
N MET A 418 32.13 31.85 24.22
CA MET A 418 30.81 32.40 23.92
C MET A 418 30.04 32.82 25.18
N GLN A 419 30.59 32.60 26.36
CA GLN A 419 30.05 33.15 27.58
C GLN A 419 30.19 34.69 27.55
N TYR A 420 29.18 35.39 28.03
CA TYR A 420 29.13 36.84 28.03
C TYR A 420 28.21 37.29 29.16
N THR A 421 28.62 38.34 29.85
CA THR A 421 27.86 38.96 30.93
C THR A 421 27.73 40.44 30.64
N ASP A 422 26.51 40.96 30.77
CA ASP A 422 26.21 42.36 30.68
C ASP A 422 25.62 42.82 32.03
N GLU A 423 26.49 43.43 32.86
CA GLU A 423 26.11 43.85 34.21
C GLU A 423 25.10 45.00 34.19
N GLU A 424 25.14 45.85 33.17
CA GLU A 424 24.22 46.99 33.04
C GLU A 424 22.77 46.49 32.79
N LEU A 425 22.63 45.45 31.99
CA LEU A 425 21.31 44.81 31.69
C LEU A 425 20.95 43.73 32.71
N GLY A 426 21.86 43.34 33.61
CA GLY A 426 21.65 42.26 34.56
C GLY A 426 21.47 40.88 33.94
N LEU A 427 22.04 40.65 32.74
CA LEU A 427 21.86 39.44 31.94
C LEU A 427 23.19 38.77 31.59
N MET A 428 23.16 37.42 31.49
CA MET A 428 24.34 36.64 31.17
C MET A 428 24.00 35.43 30.27
N ILE A 429 24.99 34.97 29.50
CA ILE A 429 24.96 33.71 28.76
C ILE A 429 25.59 32.63 29.59
N VAL A 430 24.82 31.55 29.79
CA VAL A 430 25.26 30.31 30.45
C VAL A 430 25.29 29.19 29.41
N LEU A 431 26.37 28.40 29.40
CA LEU A 431 26.49 27.23 28.55
C LEU A 431 25.77 26.04 29.19
N PRO A 432 25.09 25.18 28.41
CA PRO A 432 24.64 23.92 28.92
C PRO A 432 25.84 23.07 29.34
N THR A 433 25.72 22.31 30.42
CA THR A 433 26.79 21.45 30.94
C THR A 433 26.63 19.99 30.48
N SER A 434 25.45 19.64 30.00
CA SER A 434 25.14 18.31 29.49
C SER A 434 24.07 18.35 28.40
N ILE A 435 23.94 17.25 27.66
CA ILE A 435 22.82 17.02 26.72
C ILE A 435 21.49 17.15 27.45
N ASN A 436 21.41 16.60 28.66
CA ASN A 436 20.19 16.63 29.48
C ASN A 436 19.78 18.05 29.88
N ASP A 437 20.71 18.98 30.05
CA ASP A 437 20.36 20.36 30.34
C ASP A 437 19.55 20.99 29.21
N ILE A 438 19.93 20.74 27.95
CA ILE A 438 19.19 21.24 26.79
C ILE A 438 17.78 20.62 26.73
N VAL A 439 17.68 19.32 27.02
CA VAL A 439 16.38 18.62 27.08
C VAL A 439 15.50 19.19 28.20
N ARG A 440 16.10 19.40 29.38
CA ARG A 440 15.44 19.98 30.55
C ARG A 440 14.97 21.42 30.28
N GLU A 441 15.82 22.22 29.64
CA GLU A 441 15.49 23.60 29.25
C GLU A 441 14.25 23.63 28.36
N GLY A 442 14.17 22.74 27.36
CA GLY A 442 13.00 22.61 26.48
C GLY A 442 11.71 22.30 27.23
N LYS A 443 11.78 21.42 28.24
CA LYS A 443 10.63 21.09 29.10
C LYS A 443 10.22 22.28 29.96
N LEU A 444 11.16 22.94 30.62
CA LEU A 444 10.89 24.05 31.51
C LEU A 444 10.39 25.30 30.76
N GLN A 445 10.92 25.55 29.57
CA GLN A 445 10.52 26.67 28.72
C GLN A 445 9.32 26.36 27.79
N ASN A 446 8.81 25.13 27.83
CA ASN A 446 7.69 24.69 26.98
C ASN A 446 7.94 24.98 25.48
N HIS A 447 9.11 24.61 24.98
CA HIS A 447 9.47 24.72 23.57
C HIS A 447 10.40 23.58 23.09
N CYS A 448 10.61 23.46 21.78
CA CYS A 448 11.22 22.30 21.14
C CYS A 448 12.76 22.21 21.21
N VAL A 449 13.45 23.05 22.01
CA VAL A 449 14.93 23.06 22.05
C VAL A 449 15.55 21.72 22.43
N GLY A 450 14.85 20.89 23.19
CA GLY A 450 15.32 19.54 23.52
C GLY A 450 15.65 18.70 22.29
N GLY A 451 14.94 18.89 21.17
CA GLY A 451 15.21 18.24 19.89
C GLY A 451 16.49 18.71 19.17
N TYR A 452 17.13 19.77 19.66
CA TYR A 452 18.38 20.32 19.10
C TYR A 452 19.64 19.80 19.83
N ALA A 453 19.47 19.01 20.87
CA ALA A 453 20.58 18.57 21.73
C ALA A 453 21.65 17.79 20.94
N ASP A 454 21.29 16.87 20.08
CA ASP A 454 22.23 16.11 19.24
C ASP A 454 22.99 17.04 18.27
N ARG A 455 22.32 17.97 17.63
CA ARG A 455 22.93 18.96 16.71
C ARG A 455 23.90 19.89 17.46
N HIS A 456 23.56 20.24 18.69
CA HIS A 456 24.45 21.01 19.56
C HIS A 456 25.69 20.20 19.93
N ALA A 457 25.53 18.92 20.35
CA ALA A 457 26.65 18.04 20.66
C ALA A 457 27.60 17.84 19.46
N GLU A 458 27.05 17.73 18.26
CA GLU A 458 27.80 17.62 17.00
C GLU A 458 28.46 18.95 16.54
N GLY A 459 28.18 20.06 17.20
CA GLY A 459 28.71 21.36 16.81
C GLY A 459 28.06 22.00 15.57
N LYS A 460 26.91 21.47 15.10
CA LYS A 460 26.15 21.97 13.95
C LYS A 460 25.40 23.28 14.27
N LEU A 461 25.20 23.56 15.53
CA LEU A 461 24.64 24.80 16.07
C LEU A 461 25.08 24.97 17.53
N HIS A 462 24.76 26.11 18.11
CA HIS A 462 25.06 26.39 19.52
C HIS A 462 23.77 26.80 20.21
N ILE A 463 23.34 26.00 21.22
CA ILE A 463 22.27 26.35 22.14
C ILE A 463 22.92 26.99 23.37
N LEU A 464 22.47 28.18 23.73
CA LEU A 464 22.96 28.96 24.84
C LEU A 464 21.77 29.38 25.70
N PHE A 465 21.98 29.48 27.00
CA PHE A 465 20.96 29.91 27.95
C PHE A 465 21.17 31.37 28.34
N LEU A 466 20.21 32.22 28.06
CA LEU A 466 20.20 33.58 28.60
C LEU A 466 19.55 33.53 29.98
N ARG A 467 20.25 34.06 30.95
CA ARG A 467 19.87 34.07 32.37
C ARG A 467 19.94 35.48 32.93
N LYS A 468 19.21 35.71 34.00
CA LYS A 468 19.44 36.88 34.86
C LYS A 468 20.63 36.61 35.77
N ILE A 469 21.46 37.62 36.06
CA ILE A 469 22.66 37.46 36.90
C ILE A 469 22.29 37.04 38.31
N ASP A 470 21.20 37.59 38.85
CA ASP A 470 20.68 37.30 40.18
C ASP A 470 19.96 35.93 40.29
N GLU A 471 19.51 35.40 39.15
CA GLU A 471 18.78 34.14 39.09
C GLU A 471 19.36 33.17 38.02
N PRO A 472 20.66 32.79 38.08
CA PRO A 472 21.33 32.07 36.99
C PRO A 472 20.79 30.65 36.75
N HIS A 473 20.09 30.06 37.71
CA HIS A 473 19.53 28.72 37.62
C HIS A 473 18.11 28.69 37.09
N ILE A 474 17.45 29.86 36.97
CA ILE A 474 16.07 29.95 36.49
C ILE A 474 16.08 30.16 34.98
N PRO A 475 15.40 29.32 34.20
CA PRO A 475 15.28 29.52 32.76
C PRO A 475 14.60 30.85 32.42
N TYR A 476 15.26 31.67 31.59
CA TYR A 476 14.72 32.95 31.17
C TYR A 476 14.50 33.01 29.67
N TYR A 477 15.56 32.89 28.84
CA TYR A 477 15.46 32.69 27.39
C TYR A 477 16.47 31.64 26.93
N THR A 478 16.15 30.99 25.81
CA THR A 478 17.06 30.09 25.12
C THR A 478 17.42 30.68 23.76
N MET A 479 18.71 30.70 23.45
CA MET A 479 19.25 31.27 22.23
C MET A 479 19.88 30.21 21.34
N GLU A 480 19.57 30.22 20.06
CA GLU A 480 20.24 29.42 19.02
C GLU A 480 21.19 30.33 18.25
N VAL A 481 22.45 29.90 18.13
CA VAL A 481 23.50 30.59 17.36
C VAL A 481 24.02 29.62 16.31
N ASP A 482 24.19 30.09 15.07
CA ASP A 482 24.74 29.28 13.99
C ASP A 482 26.26 29.10 14.10
N THR A 483 26.84 28.27 13.24
CA THR A 483 28.29 28.00 13.20
C THR A 483 29.12 29.22 12.72
N LYS A 484 28.47 30.27 12.25
CA LYS A 484 29.10 31.53 11.83
C LYS A 484 29.05 32.63 12.90
N GLY A 485 28.37 32.35 14.02
CA GLY A 485 28.19 33.26 15.13
C GLY A 485 27.01 34.23 14.98
N ASN A 486 26.03 33.90 14.15
CA ASN A 486 24.80 34.68 14.05
C ASN A 486 23.74 34.11 14.98
N ILE A 487 23.04 34.98 15.71
CA ILE A 487 21.87 34.60 16.49
C ILE A 487 20.73 34.30 15.52
N VAL A 488 20.29 33.03 15.50
CA VAL A 488 19.19 32.55 14.65
C VAL A 488 17.86 32.84 15.31
N GLN A 489 17.77 32.56 16.61
CA GLN A 489 16.58 32.82 17.42
C GLN A 489 16.93 32.95 18.90
N CYS A 490 16.12 33.72 19.61
CA CYS A 490 16.12 33.83 21.06
C CYS A 490 14.66 33.76 21.53
N ARG A 491 14.30 32.76 22.31
CA ARG A 491 12.91 32.45 22.69
C ARG A 491 12.82 32.23 24.20
N GLY A 492 11.81 32.87 24.81
CA GLY A 492 11.41 32.59 26.17
C GLY A 492 10.32 31.53 26.25
N TYR A 493 9.65 31.46 27.37
CA TYR A 493 8.58 30.49 27.65
C TYR A 493 7.55 30.44 26.52
N ALA A 494 7.17 29.23 26.11
CA ALA A 494 6.22 28.93 25.03
C ALA A 494 6.52 29.68 23.71
N ASN A 495 7.82 29.88 23.37
CA ASN A 495 8.30 30.61 22.18
C ASN A 495 7.81 32.08 22.13
N ASN A 496 7.51 32.68 23.26
CA ASN A 496 6.91 34.03 23.37
C ASN A 496 5.48 34.12 22.75
N TRP A 497 4.80 33.02 22.53
CA TRP A 497 3.44 33.03 21.98
C TRP A 497 2.40 33.30 23.06
N ALA A 498 1.70 34.43 22.95
CA ALA A 498 0.65 34.80 23.90
C ALA A 498 -0.47 33.74 24.05
N SER A 499 -0.83 33.06 22.96
CA SER A 499 -1.82 31.97 22.94
C SER A 499 -1.43 30.74 23.76
N ARG A 500 -0.15 30.62 24.15
CA ARG A 500 0.39 29.53 24.97
C ARG A 500 0.96 30.01 26.30
N GLY A 501 0.62 31.24 26.72
CA GLY A 501 1.09 31.82 27.96
C GLY A 501 2.48 32.45 27.87
N GLY A 502 3.07 32.57 26.66
CA GLY A 502 4.32 33.26 26.44
C GLY A 502 4.16 34.79 26.52
N LYS A 503 5.20 35.49 26.94
CA LYS A 503 5.23 36.97 26.99
C LYS A 503 6.11 37.52 25.87
N PRO A 504 5.82 38.71 25.31
CA PRO A 504 6.74 39.42 24.40
C PRO A 504 8.12 39.58 25.03
N LYS A 505 9.16 39.69 24.21
CA LYS A 505 10.50 40.05 24.69
C LYS A 505 10.48 41.43 25.33
N THR A 506 11.22 41.56 26.41
CA THR A 506 11.43 42.84 27.07
C THR A 506 12.53 43.65 26.35
N ASP A 507 12.56 44.94 26.52
CA ASP A 507 13.51 45.85 25.84
C ASP A 507 14.97 45.53 26.20
N ASP A 508 15.24 45.15 27.45
CA ASP A 508 16.53 44.66 27.94
C ASP A 508 17.02 43.41 27.22
N VAL A 509 16.12 42.43 26.94
CA VAL A 509 16.47 41.24 26.17
C VAL A 509 16.78 41.59 24.70
N VAL A 510 16.03 42.50 24.11
CA VAL A 510 16.28 42.97 22.74
C VAL A 510 17.62 43.70 22.64
N GLU A 511 17.94 44.55 23.63
CA GLU A 511 19.21 45.25 23.67
C GLU A 511 20.38 44.29 23.93
N PHE A 512 20.21 43.31 24.83
CA PHE A 512 21.19 42.27 25.06
C PHE A 512 21.50 41.48 23.78
N GLU A 513 20.49 41.08 23.01
CA GLU A 513 20.70 40.37 21.74
C GLU A 513 21.57 41.16 20.76
N LYS A 514 21.42 42.49 20.68
CA LYS A 514 22.24 43.35 19.82
C LYS A 514 23.70 43.37 20.30
N ARG A 515 23.92 43.64 21.58
CA ARG A 515 25.28 43.70 22.18
C ARG A 515 25.97 42.34 22.08
N TYR A 516 25.25 41.26 22.35
CA TYR A 516 25.80 39.90 22.25
C TYR A 516 26.11 39.50 20.80
N GLN A 517 25.28 39.89 19.84
CA GLN A 517 25.56 39.65 18.42
C GLN A 517 26.85 40.41 17.96
N GLU A 518 27.10 41.60 18.46
CA GLU A 518 28.35 42.33 18.19
C GLU A 518 29.57 41.63 18.81
N TYR A 519 29.42 41.15 20.04
CA TYR A 519 30.43 40.34 20.70
C TYR A 519 30.76 39.08 19.89
N LEU A 520 29.76 38.31 19.49
CA LEU A 520 29.93 37.11 18.68
C LEU A 520 30.63 37.41 17.34
N ARG A 521 30.27 38.48 16.66
CA ARG A 521 30.93 38.89 15.41
C ARG A 521 32.43 39.17 15.61
N LYS A 522 32.82 39.81 16.70
CA LYS A 522 34.23 40.07 17.05
C LYS A 522 34.95 38.76 17.36
N LEU A 523 34.32 37.88 18.14
CA LEU A 523 34.85 36.59 18.52
C LEU A 523 35.09 35.67 17.30
N PHE A 524 34.11 35.52 16.43
CA PHE A 524 34.23 34.67 15.26
C PHE A 524 35.19 35.21 14.20
N LYS A 525 35.28 36.54 14.03
CA LYS A 525 36.33 37.18 13.21
C LYS A 525 37.75 36.89 13.74
N LYS A 526 37.95 36.95 15.06
CA LYS A 526 39.24 36.61 15.70
C LYS A 526 39.58 35.12 15.48
N LYS A 527 38.60 34.19 15.69
CA LYS A 527 38.78 32.76 15.46
C LYS A 527 39.06 32.41 13.98
N ALA A 528 38.48 33.14 13.03
CA ALA A 528 38.74 32.94 11.60
C ALA A 528 40.19 33.35 11.23
N LYS A 529 40.71 34.47 11.79
CA LYS A 529 42.09 34.89 11.55
C LYS A 529 43.13 33.90 12.11
N ILE A 530 42.88 33.30 13.26
CA ILE A 530 43.77 32.30 13.88
C ILE A 530 43.80 30.99 13.07
N LYS A 531 42.74 30.64 12.36
CA LYS A 531 42.71 29.43 11.51
C LYS A 531 43.46 29.60 10.18
N VAL A 532 43.76 30.81 9.76
CA VAL A 532 44.44 31.12 8.48
C VAL A 532 45.92 31.39 8.69
N ALA A 533 46.36 31.64 9.92
CA ALA A 533 47.78 31.73 10.33
C ALA A 533 48.28 30.37 10.87
#